data_af797d880028d2e4fdd8f897216f29d4
#
_entry.id   af797d880028d2e4fdd8f897216f29d4
#
_cell.length_a   1.000
_cell.length_b   1.000
_cell.length_c   1.000
_cell.angle_alpha   90.00
_cell.angle_beta   90.00
_cell.angle_gamma   90.00
#
_symmetry.space_group_name_H-M   'P 1'
#
loop_
_entity.id
_entity.type
_entity.pdbx_description
1 polymer ?
#
loop_
_entity_poly.entity_id
_entity_poly.type
_entity_poly.pdbx_seq_one_letter_code
_entity_poly.pdbx_strand_id
1 'polypeptide(L)'
;MEKTLTTGLSALGLPQTAAPQLLEFAERLLEKNKVMNLTAITEPEAVATLHLLDCAVLLKKFPLRGKRVVDVGTGAGFPGMVLRIMEEDFDLTLLDSLGKRIVWLDETCREMKLGRVECVHARAEEFAAERRECYDFATSRAVADLPLLCELALPLVKVGGRFLAMKSVDSDEEIARARGAIGQLGGKVVEVYDYTIPSTEVKHRVVVIEKVKPTPPQFPRPWAKIKKAPLK
;
A
#
# COMPACT_ATOMS: atom_id res chain seq x y z
N MET A 1 4.54 1.08 -22.90
CA MET A 1 4.65 1.45 -21.47
C MET A 1 4.69 2.97 -21.24
N GLU A 2 5.67 3.72 -21.80
CA GLU A 2 5.79 5.17 -21.56
C GLU A 2 4.56 5.98 -21.96
N LYS A 3 4.08 5.80 -23.20
CA LYS A 3 2.88 6.49 -23.70
C LYS A 3 1.64 6.19 -22.85
N THR A 4 1.45 4.94 -22.46
CA THR A 4 0.32 4.51 -21.61
C THR A 4 0.40 5.15 -20.23
N LEU A 5 1.60 5.17 -19.63
CA LEU A 5 1.84 5.79 -18.34
C LEU A 5 1.57 7.31 -18.36
N THR A 6 2.16 8.02 -19.32
CA THR A 6 2.00 9.49 -19.43
C THR A 6 0.55 9.88 -19.71
N THR A 7 -0.15 9.14 -20.60
CA THR A 7 -1.57 9.35 -20.87
C THR A 7 -2.41 9.11 -19.63
N GLY A 8 -2.13 8.03 -18.89
CA GLY A 8 -2.87 7.69 -17.67
C GLY A 8 -2.65 8.69 -16.54
N LEU A 9 -1.41 9.16 -16.32
CA LEU A 9 -1.13 10.23 -15.35
C LEU A 9 -1.87 11.52 -15.69
N SER A 10 -1.89 11.91 -16.97
CA SER A 10 -2.65 13.05 -17.45
C SER A 10 -4.17 12.90 -17.17
N ALA A 11 -4.73 11.74 -17.43
CA ALA A 11 -6.14 11.43 -17.15
C ALA A 11 -6.49 11.49 -15.65
N LEU A 12 -5.52 11.20 -14.78
CA LEU A 12 -5.65 11.36 -13.33
C LEU A 12 -5.48 12.82 -12.87
N GLY A 13 -5.00 13.73 -13.73
CA GLY A 13 -4.62 15.08 -13.35
C GLY A 13 -3.33 15.12 -12.53
N LEU A 14 -2.47 14.10 -12.65
CA LEU A 14 -1.20 13.98 -11.94
C LEU A 14 -0.02 14.41 -12.82
N PRO A 15 1.09 14.90 -12.21
CA PRO A 15 2.24 15.37 -12.96
C PRO A 15 2.91 14.22 -13.73
N GLN A 16 3.19 14.47 -15.01
CA GLN A 16 3.89 13.51 -15.87
C GLN A 16 5.41 13.54 -15.66
N THR A 17 5.92 14.51 -14.92
CA THR A 17 7.36 14.66 -14.64
C THR A 17 7.96 13.47 -13.89
N ALA A 18 7.14 12.71 -13.17
CA ALA A 18 7.54 11.49 -12.49
C ALA A 18 7.64 10.26 -13.42
N ALA A 19 7.13 10.35 -14.66
CA ALA A 19 7.08 9.20 -15.58
C ALA A 19 8.46 8.55 -15.84
N PRO A 20 9.55 9.29 -16.06
CA PRO A 20 10.88 8.66 -16.26
C PRO A 20 11.32 7.80 -15.07
N GLN A 21 11.14 8.27 -13.83
CA GLN A 21 11.49 7.49 -12.64
C GLN A 21 10.55 6.30 -12.41
N LEU A 22 9.27 6.43 -12.73
CA LEU A 22 8.32 5.31 -12.68
C LEU A 22 8.69 4.23 -13.69
N LEU A 23 9.12 4.62 -14.88
CA LEU A 23 9.61 3.68 -15.92
C LEU A 23 10.90 2.99 -15.48
N GLU A 24 11.85 3.73 -14.91
CA GLU A 24 13.07 3.15 -14.35
C GLU A 24 12.74 2.12 -13.26
N PHE A 25 11.82 2.42 -12.35
CA PHE A 25 11.36 1.47 -11.34
C PHE A 25 10.72 0.22 -11.97
N ALA A 26 9.88 0.39 -12.99
CA ALA A 26 9.26 -0.73 -13.70
C ALA A 26 10.28 -1.62 -14.39
N GLU A 27 11.30 -1.05 -15.03
CA GLU A 27 12.39 -1.81 -15.67
C GLU A 27 13.20 -2.63 -14.66
N ARG A 28 13.55 -2.02 -13.53
CA ARG A 28 14.24 -2.69 -12.41
C ARG A 28 13.39 -3.83 -11.84
N LEU A 29 12.08 -3.60 -11.68
CA LEU A 29 11.14 -4.63 -11.23
C LEU A 29 11.11 -5.81 -12.20
N LEU A 30 10.95 -5.57 -13.49
CA LEU A 30 10.88 -6.61 -14.52
C LEU A 30 12.18 -7.41 -14.61
N GLU A 31 13.32 -6.74 -14.51
CA GLU A 31 14.63 -7.41 -14.49
C GLU A 31 14.77 -8.30 -13.24
N LYS A 32 14.48 -7.76 -12.05
CA LYS A 32 14.56 -8.54 -10.81
C LYS A 32 13.56 -9.67 -10.76
N ASN A 33 12.41 -9.49 -11.39
CA ASN A 33 11.36 -10.51 -11.43
C ASN A 33 11.79 -11.80 -12.11
N LYS A 34 12.75 -11.75 -13.04
CA LYS A 34 13.32 -12.95 -13.70
C LYS A 34 13.93 -13.95 -12.71
N VAL A 35 14.35 -13.48 -11.52
CA VAL A 35 15.07 -14.27 -10.52
C VAL A 35 14.38 -14.32 -9.15
N MET A 36 13.38 -13.47 -8.88
CA MET A 36 12.81 -13.34 -7.53
C MET A 36 11.30 -13.58 -7.43
N ASN A 37 10.57 -13.67 -8.54
CA ASN A 37 9.10 -13.80 -8.55
C ASN A 37 8.40 -12.73 -7.68
N LEU A 38 8.65 -11.45 -8.00
CA LEU A 38 8.09 -10.31 -7.30
C LEU A 38 6.64 -10.04 -7.69
N THR A 39 6.31 -10.28 -8.96
CA THR A 39 4.97 -10.08 -9.53
C THR A 39 4.65 -11.11 -10.61
N ALA A 40 3.37 -11.44 -10.75
CA ALA A 40 2.86 -12.25 -11.86
C ALA A 40 2.62 -11.40 -13.13
N ILE A 41 2.59 -10.06 -13.02
CA ILE A 41 2.37 -9.14 -14.13
C ILE A 41 3.73 -8.78 -14.73
N THR A 42 3.99 -9.27 -15.95
CA THR A 42 5.29 -9.12 -16.63
C THR A 42 5.22 -8.34 -17.94
N GLU A 43 4.01 -8.21 -18.50
CA GLU A 43 3.82 -7.41 -19.70
C GLU A 43 3.99 -5.92 -19.42
N PRO A 44 4.85 -5.18 -20.13
CA PRO A 44 5.15 -3.78 -19.83
C PRO A 44 3.92 -2.87 -19.74
N GLU A 45 2.95 -3.04 -20.65
CA GLU A 45 1.71 -2.24 -20.64
C GLU A 45 0.84 -2.56 -19.44
N ALA A 46 0.78 -3.83 -19.02
CA ALA A 46 0.08 -4.24 -17.82
C ALA A 46 0.78 -3.74 -16.54
N VAL A 47 2.11 -3.67 -16.52
CA VAL A 47 2.86 -3.06 -15.41
C VAL A 47 2.52 -1.57 -15.31
N ALA A 48 2.49 -0.84 -16.44
CA ALA A 48 2.14 0.59 -16.44
C ALA A 48 0.73 0.82 -15.89
N THR A 49 -0.25 0.01 -16.29
CA THR A 49 -1.65 0.19 -15.90
C THR A 49 -1.95 -0.42 -14.53
N LEU A 50 -1.77 -1.74 -14.37
CA LEU A 50 -2.20 -2.50 -13.19
C LEU A 50 -1.25 -2.38 -11.98
N HIS A 51 -0.07 -1.78 -12.18
CA HIS A 51 0.83 -1.47 -11.07
C HIS A 51 1.02 0.03 -10.89
N LEU A 52 1.59 0.75 -11.87
CA LEU A 52 1.95 2.14 -11.67
C LEU A 52 0.72 3.05 -11.59
N LEU A 53 -0.17 3.03 -12.58
CA LEU A 53 -1.36 3.88 -12.59
C LEU A 53 -2.37 3.50 -11.51
N ASP A 54 -2.55 2.21 -11.24
CA ASP A 54 -3.40 1.72 -10.16
C ASP A 54 -2.99 2.32 -8.80
N CYS A 55 -1.68 2.32 -8.49
CA CYS A 55 -1.15 2.91 -7.26
C CYS A 55 -1.23 4.44 -7.26
N ALA A 56 -0.96 5.08 -8.41
CA ALA A 56 -0.97 6.54 -8.53
C ALA A 56 -2.35 7.17 -8.23
N VAL A 57 -3.44 6.42 -8.45
CA VAL A 57 -4.82 6.86 -8.12
C VAL A 57 -4.94 7.35 -6.69
N LEU A 58 -4.18 6.79 -5.74
CA LEU A 58 -4.22 7.21 -4.35
C LEU A 58 -3.87 8.70 -4.18
N LEU A 59 -2.90 9.21 -4.95
CA LEU A 59 -2.45 10.61 -4.86
C LEU A 59 -3.48 11.60 -5.38
N LYS A 60 -4.40 11.18 -6.25
CA LYS A 60 -5.50 12.02 -6.71
C LYS A 60 -6.42 12.44 -5.55
N LYS A 61 -6.52 11.61 -4.52
CA LYS A 61 -7.51 11.78 -3.43
C LYS A 61 -6.89 11.99 -2.07
N PHE A 62 -5.72 11.41 -1.81
CA PHE A 62 -5.11 11.43 -0.49
C PHE A 62 -3.79 12.21 -0.53
N PRO A 63 -3.77 13.45 0.02
CA PRO A 63 -2.56 14.24 0.08
C PRO A 63 -1.59 13.64 1.11
N LEU A 64 -0.40 13.22 0.65
CA LEU A 64 0.63 12.60 1.50
C LEU A 64 1.70 13.58 1.96
N ARG A 65 1.77 14.79 1.41
CA ARG A 65 2.80 15.78 1.72
C ARG A 65 2.91 16.05 3.21
N GLY A 66 4.12 15.95 3.75
CA GLY A 66 4.43 16.12 5.16
C GLY A 66 3.89 15.01 6.07
N LYS A 67 3.45 13.86 5.52
CA LYS A 67 2.87 12.74 6.26
C LYS A 67 3.86 11.63 6.52
N ARG A 68 3.55 10.78 7.49
CA ARG A 68 4.22 9.50 7.73
C ARG A 68 3.33 8.38 7.21
N VAL A 69 3.84 7.59 6.28
CA VAL A 69 3.10 6.53 5.59
C VAL A 69 3.81 5.20 5.81
N VAL A 70 3.07 4.14 6.11
CA VAL A 70 3.57 2.77 6.12
C VAL A 70 2.84 1.95 5.05
N ASP A 71 3.59 1.26 4.21
CA ASP A 71 3.07 0.31 3.23
C ASP A 71 3.22 -1.11 3.80
N VAL A 72 2.10 -1.67 4.27
CA VAL A 72 2.05 -2.94 5.00
C VAL A 72 1.98 -4.11 4.03
N GLY A 73 3.00 -4.97 4.07
CA GLY A 73 3.15 -6.06 3.11
C GLY A 73 3.46 -5.52 1.71
N THR A 74 4.42 -4.61 1.62
CA THR A 74 4.74 -3.86 0.41
C THR A 74 5.09 -4.73 -0.81
N GLY A 75 5.56 -5.96 -0.59
CA GLY A 75 5.86 -6.92 -1.66
C GLY A 75 6.94 -6.40 -2.60
N ALA A 76 6.55 -6.15 -3.84
CA ALA A 76 7.40 -5.54 -4.87
C ALA A 76 7.43 -3.99 -4.79
N GLY A 77 7.04 -3.40 -3.66
CA GLY A 77 7.03 -1.95 -3.46
C GLY A 77 5.72 -1.26 -3.84
N PHE A 78 4.59 -1.97 -3.85
CA PHE A 78 3.30 -1.41 -4.25
C PHE A 78 2.28 -1.34 -3.09
N PRO A 79 1.68 -0.16 -2.85
CA PRO A 79 1.78 1.07 -3.64
C PRO A 79 2.96 1.98 -3.25
N GLY A 80 3.70 1.71 -2.16
CA GLY A 80 4.63 2.63 -1.52
C GLY A 80 5.65 3.28 -2.46
N MET A 81 6.35 2.51 -3.30
CA MET A 81 7.37 3.02 -4.23
C MET A 81 6.78 3.99 -5.26
N VAL A 82 5.61 3.68 -5.81
CA VAL A 82 4.94 4.57 -6.78
C VAL A 82 4.57 5.90 -6.12
N LEU A 83 4.01 5.84 -4.90
CA LEU A 83 3.65 7.04 -4.15
C LEU A 83 4.89 7.90 -3.86
N ARG A 84 6.01 7.28 -3.46
CA ARG A 84 7.27 7.96 -3.15
C ARG A 84 7.92 8.61 -4.37
N ILE A 85 7.88 7.95 -5.52
CA ILE A 85 8.42 8.51 -6.77
C ILE A 85 7.61 9.73 -7.22
N MET A 86 6.31 9.74 -6.98
CA MET A 86 5.42 10.82 -7.42
C MET A 86 5.30 11.98 -6.43
N GLU A 87 5.53 11.74 -5.14
CA GLU A 87 5.52 12.78 -4.09
C GLU A 87 6.78 12.63 -3.24
N GLU A 88 7.62 13.67 -3.22
CA GLU A 88 8.91 13.62 -2.53
C GLU A 88 8.84 14.09 -1.06
N ASP A 89 7.76 14.73 -0.65
CA ASP A 89 7.67 15.34 0.67
C ASP A 89 6.78 14.53 1.63
N PHE A 90 7.15 13.27 1.90
CA PHE A 90 6.58 12.47 2.98
C PHE A 90 7.57 11.39 3.44
N ASP A 91 7.40 10.86 4.65
CA ASP A 91 8.20 9.75 5.15
C ASP A 91 7.51 8.43 4.85
N LEU A 92 8.20 7.53 4.14
CA LEU A 92 7.69 6.22 3.77
C LEU A 92 8.40 5.10 4.53
N THR A 93 7.63 4.19 5.12
CA THR A 93 8.12 2.90 5.60
C THR A 93 7.58 1.79 4.71
N LEU A 94 8.47 1.04 4.07
CA LEU A 94 8.16 -0.17 3.30
C LEU A 94 8.34 -1.38 4.22
N LEU A 95 7.24 -2.02 4.61
CA LEU A 95 7.23 -3.12 5.58
C LEU A 95 6.86 -4.45 4.91
N ASP A 96 7.74 -5.45 5.00
CA ASP A 96 7.45 -6.81 4.52
C ASP A 96 8.14 -7.86 5.40
N SER A 97 7.50 -9.01 5.57
CA SER A 97 8.04 -10.15 6.33
C SER A 97 9.06 -10.98 5.54
N LEU A 98 9.25 -10.70 4.25
CA LEU A 98 10.21 -11.40 3.39
C LEU A 98 11.47 -10.56 3.18
N GLY A 99 12.52 -10.86 3.94
CA GLY A 99 13.78 -10.09 3.94
C GLY A 99 14.38 -9.87 2.57
N LYS A 100 14.32 -10.85 1.66
CA LYS A 100 14.84 -10.71 0.29
C LYS A 100 14.16 -9.59 -0.51
N ARG A 101 12.86 -9.32 -0.28
CA ARG A 101 12.12 -8.23 -0.91
C ARG A 101 12.58 -6.88 -0.36
N ILE A 102 12.74 -6.80 0.94
CA ILE A 102 13.20 -5.59 1.62
C ILE A 102 14.63 -5.22 1.21
N VAL A 103 15.53 -6.21 1.12
CA VAL A 103 16.90 -5.97 0.63
C VAL A 103 16.87 -5.39 -0.79
N TRP A 104 16.10 -5.97 -1.69
CA TRP A 104 15.96 -5.45 -3.04
C TRP A 104 15.35 -4.04 -3.10
N LEU A 105 14.33 -3.77 -2.28
CA LEU A 105 13.72 -2.43 -2.23
C LEU A 105 14.71 -1.39 -1.68
N ASP A 106 15.47 -1.73 -0.66
CA ASP A 106 16.48 -0.85 -0.09
C ASP A 106 17.61 -0.53 -1.10
N GLU A 107 18.09 -1.55 -1.84
CA GLU A 107 19.03 -1.38 -2.96
C GLU A 107 18.43 -0.47 -4.04
N THR A 108 17.18 -0.72 -4.44
CA THR A 108 16.47 0.06 -5.46
C THR A 108 16.30 1.52 -5.03
N CYS A 109 15.88 1.77 -3.78
CA CYS A 109 15.76 3.14 -3.25
C CYS A 109 17.09 3.89 -3.28
N ARG A 110 18.20 3.24 -2.89
CA ARG A 110 19.53 3.85 -2.92
C ARG A 110 19.98 4.18 -4.34
N GLU A 111 19.84 3.25 -5.28
CA GLU A 111 20.24 3.43 -6.67
C GLU A 111 19.41 4.52 -7.38
N MET A 112 18.10 4.56 -7.13
CA MET A 112 17.20 5.60 -7.63
C MET A 112 17.27 6.92 -6.84
N LYS A 113 18.12 6.99 -5.80
CA LYS A 113 18.29 8.16 -4.93
C LYS A 113 16.99 8.64 -4.27
N LEU A 114 16.12 7.71 -3.92
CA LEU A 114 14.88 8.01 -3.21
C LEU A 114 15.18 8.18 -1.72
N GLY A 115 15.13 9.42 -1.24
CA GLY A 115 15.29 9.74 0.17
C GLY A 115 14.02 9.50 0.98
N ARG A 116 14.09 9.63 2.33
CA ARG A 116 12.94 9.53 3.25
C ARG A 116 12.16 8.21 3.11
N VAL A 117 12.88 7.11 2.84
CA VAL A 117 12.35 5.74 2.78
C VAL A 117 13.07 4.89 3.82
N GLU A 118 12.31 4.22 4.66
CA GLU A 118 12.77 3.20 5.60
C GLU A 118 12.28 1.83 5.12
N CYS A 119 13.21 0.93 4.78
CA CYS A 119 12.90 -0.44 4.36
C CYS A 119 13.01 -1.37 5.57
N VAL A 120 11.90 -1.96 6.01
CA VAL A 120 11.81 -2.72 7.27
C VAL A 120 11.46 -4.18 7.02
N HIS A 121 12.38 -5.07 7.37
CA HIS A 121 12.13 -6.51 7.41
C HIS A 121 11.59 -6.89 8.79
N ALA A 122 10.28 -6.95 8.90
CA ALA A 122 9.58 -7.40 10.11
C ALA A 122 8.18 -7.90 9.78
N ARG A 123 7.60 -8.63 10.71
CA ARG A 123 6.16 -8.91 10.67
C ARG A 123 5.41 -7.68 11.18
N ALA A 124 4.27 -7.37 10.57
CA ALA A 124 3.52 -6.15 10.89
C ALA A 124 3.03 -6.14 12.34
N GLU A 125 2.63 -7.29 12.88
CA GLU A 125 2.20 -7.43 14.27
C GLU A 125 3.32 -7.22 15.30
N GLU A 126 4.56 -7.55 14.93
CA GLU A 126 5.76 -7.31 15.75
C GLU A 126 6.18 -5.85 15.65
N PHE A 127 6.22 -5.30 14.44
CA PHE A 127 6.57 -3.91 14.18
C PHE A 127 5.61 -2.93 14.87
N ALA A 128 4.33 -3.29 14.99
CA ALA A 128 3.35 -2.47 15.71
C ALA A 128 3.62 -2.33 17.21
N ALA A 129 4.43 -3.19 17.82
CA ALA A 129 4.86 -3.02 19.21
C ALA A 129 5.80 -1.81 19.37
N GLU A 130 6.65 -1.55 18.38
CA GLU A 130 7.63 -0.45 18.39
C GLU A 130 7.08 0.85 17.79
N ARG A 131 6.20 0.74 16.81
CA ARG A 131 5.70 1.86 15.97
C ARG A 131 4.18 2.05 16.10
N ARG A 132 3.65 1.76 17.28
CA ARG A 132 2.21 1.87 17.55
C ARG A 132 1.71 3.29 17.34
N GLU A 133 0.64 3.40 16.53
CA GLU A 133 -0.07 4.66 16.26
C GLU A 133 0.83 5.83 15.84
N CYS A 134 1.87 5.52 15.04
CA CYS A 134 2.87 6.48 14.60
C CYS A 134 2.62 7.07 13.20
N TYR A 135 1.74 6.45 12.40
CA TYR A 135 1.57 6.80 10.99
C TYR A 135 0.29 7.58 10.73
N ASP A 136 0.36 8.56 9.82
CA ASP A 136 -0.81 9.29 9.32
C ASP A 136 -1.64 8.40 8.39
N PHE A 137 -0.93 7.61 7.56
CA PHE A 137 -1.54 6.66 6.65
C PHE A 137 -0.86 5.29 6.75
N ALA A 138 -1.67 4.25 6.67
CA ALA A 138 -1.21 2.93 6.25
C ALA A 138 -1.78 2.64 4.86
N THR A 139 -1.00 1.98 4.00
CA THR A 139 -1.46 1.46 2.72
C THR A 139 -1.24 -0.04 2.68
N SER A 140 -2.02 -0.75 1.87
CA SER A 140 -1.76 -2.15 1.56
C SER A 140 -2.49 -2.56 0.28
N ARG A 141 -1.86 -3.45 -0.51
CA ARG A 141 -2.42 -4.00 -1.73
C ARG A 141 -2.17 -5.52 -1.81
N ALA A 142 -3.24 -6.29 -2.04
CA ALA A 142 -3.18 -7.74 -2.31
C ALA A 142 -2.44 -8.59 -1.25
N VAL A 143 -2.52 -8.24 0.04
CA VAL A 143 -1.81 -8.95 1.12
C VAL A 143 -2.66 -10.05 1.75
N ALA A 144 -3.90 -9.73 2.15
CA ALA A 144 -4.77 -10.66 2.87
C ALA A 144 -6.24 -10.20 2.84
N ASP A 145 -7.13 -11.04 3.38
CA ASP A 145 -8.53 -10.68 3.66
C ASP A 145 -8.61 -9.48 4.62
N LEU A 146 -9.57 -8.59 4.42
CA LEU A 146 -9.63 -7.28 5.10
C LEU A 146 -9.69 -7.38 6.63
N PRO A 147 -10.44 -8.31 7.26
CA PRO A 147 -10.43 -8.46 8.72
C PRO A 147 -9.04 -8.71 9.29
N LEU A 148 -8.26 -9.59 8.64
CA LEU A 148 -6.89 -9.91 9.01
C LEU A 148 -5.97 -8.70 8.77
N LEU A 149 -6.10 -8.08 7.60
CA LEU A 149 -5.28 -6.94 7.21
C LEU A 149 -5.50 -5.73 8.13
N CYS A 150 -6.72 -5.51 8.61
CA CYS A 150 -7.02 -4.47 9.58
C CYS A 150 -6.27 -4.66 10.90
N GLU A 151 -6.12 -5.90 11.39
CA GLU A 151 -5.36 -6.16 12.61
C GLU A 151 -3.85 -5.93 12.45
N LEU A 152 -3.32 -6.04 11.21
CA LEU A 152 -1.93 -5.73 10.91
C LEU A 152 -1.66 -4.24 10.70
N ALA A 153 -2.64 -3.49 10.15
CA ALA A 153 -2.44 -2.11 9.73
C ALA A 153 -2.93 -1.07 10.75
N LEU A 154 -4.14 -1.25 11.34
CA LEU A 154 -4.74 -0.24 12.21
C LEU A 154 -3.95 0.04 13.49
N PRO A 155 -3.24 -0.93 14.11
CA PRO A 155 -2.37 -0.62 15.25
C PRO A 155 -1.21 0.33 14.94
N LEU A 156 -0.82 0.47 13.67
CA LEU A 156 0.23 1.39 13.22
C LEU A 156 -0.31 2.81 12.99
N VAL A 157 -1.60 2.95 12.68
CA VAL A 157 -2.24 4.23 12.32
C VAL A 157 -2.61 5.01 13.58
N LYS A 158 -2.22 6.28 13.66
CA LYS A 158 -2.59 7.19 14.74
C LYS A 158 -4.09 7.54 14.72
N VAL A 159 -4.65 7.94 15.84
CA VAL A 159 -6.02 8.47 15.89
C VAL A 159 -6.13 9.70 14.98
N GLY A 160 -7.16 9.74 14.13
CA GLY A 160 -7.33 10.72 13.06
C GLY A 160 -6.59 10.38 11.76
N GLY A 161 -5.73 9.36 11.75
CA GLY A 161 -5.10 8.82 10.55
C GLY A 161 -6.02 7.84 9.80
N ARG A 162 -5.55 7.34 8.65
CA ARG A 162 -6.36 6.46 7.78
C ARG A 162 -5.59 5.25 7.29
N PHE A 163 -6.27 4.14 7.19
CA PHE A 163 -5.82 2.97 6.46
C PHE A 163 -6.51 2.93 5.09
N LEU A 164 -5.71 2.85 4.02
CA LEU A 164 -6.14 2.80 2.63
C LEU A 164 -5.90 1.39 2.11
N ALA A 165 -6.92 0.54 2.15
CA ALA A 165 -6.84 -0.82 1.68
C ALA A 165 -7.27 -0.89 0.20
N MET A 166 -6.31 -1.17 -0.69
CA MET A 166 -6.58 -1.38 -2.11
C MET A 166 -7.14 -2.78 -2.33
N LYS A 167 -8.32 -2.87 -2.93
CA LYS A 167 -9.10 -4.09 -3.13
C LYS A 167 -9.71 -4.16 -4.53
N SER A 168 -10.19 -5.35 -4.93
CA SER A 168 -11.09 -5.48 -6.08
C SER A 168 -12.47 -4.93 -5.76
N VAL A 169 -13.27 -4.60 -6.77
CA VAL A 169 -14.66 -4.12 -6.60
C VAL A 169 -15.59 -5.19 -6.01
N ASP A 170 -15.25 -6.48 -6.12
CA ASP A 170 -16.03 -7.60 -5.58
C ASP A 170 -15.79 -7.85 -4.08
N SER A 171 -15.38 -6.83 -3.34
CA SER A 171 -15.03 -6.94 -1.91
C SER A 171 -16.14 -6.53 -0.94
N ASP A 172 -17.38 -6.38 -1.38
CA ASP A 172 -18.49 -5.93 -0.51
C ASP A 172 -18.74 -6.87 0.68
N GLU A 173 -18.75 -8.18 0.43
CA GLU A 173 -18.89 -9.18 1.50
C GLU A 173 -17.71 -9.18 2.45
N GLU A 174 -16.50 -9.00 1.93
CA GLU A 174 -15.28 -8.90 2.72
C GLU A 174 -15.32 -7.66 3.64
N ILE A 175 -15.76 -6.52 3.12
CA ILE A 175 -15.96 -5.28 3.88
C ILE A 175 -17.01 -5.47 4.97
N ALA A 176 -18.13 -6.12 4.64
CA ALA A 176 -19.19 -6.39 5.61
C ALA A 176 -18.69 -7.26 6.78
N ARG A 177 -17.95 -8.32 6.50
CA ARG A 177 -17.33 -9.19 7.52
C ARG A 177 -16.28 -8.45 8.36
N ALA A 178 -15.58 -7.47 7.78
CA ALA A 178 -14.53 -6.74 8.46
C ALA A 178 -15.03 -5.68 9.45
N ARG A 179 -16.30 -5.27 9.39
CA ARG A 179 -16.84 -4.14 10.19
C ARG A 179 -16.65 -4.33 11.69
N GLY A 180 -16.88 -5.54 12.21
CA GLY A 180 -16.68 -5.84 13.62
C GLY A 180 -15.21 -5.77 14.03
N ALA A 181 -14.32 -6.36 13.22
CA ALA A 181 -12.87 -6.29 13.42
C ALA A 181 -12.37 -4.84 13.40
N ILE A 182 -12.80 -4.06 12.41
CA ILE A 182 -12.45 -2.63 12.29
C ILE A 182 -12.86 -1.85 13.54
N GLY A 183 -14.10 -2.05 14.02
CA GLY A 183 -14.59 -1.39 15.23
C GLY A 183 -13.81 -1.78 16.50
N GLN A 184 -13.46 -3.07 16.65
CA GLN A 184 -12.65 -3.57 17.78
C GLN A 184 -11.23 -2.96 17.78
N LEU A 185 -10.67 -2.68 16.57
CA LEU A 185 -9.34 -2.09 16.41
C LEU A 185 -9.32 -0.56 16.50
N GLY A 186 -10.48 0.05 16.75
CA GLY A 186 -10.62 1.51 16.85
C GLY A 186 -10.79 2.22 15.52
N GLY A 187 -11.14 1.51 14.47
CA GLY A 187 -11.39 2.05 13.14
C GLY A 187 -12.88 2.21 12.81
N LYS A 188 -13.13 2.93 11.71
CA LYS A 188 -14.46 3.08 11.06
C LYS A 188 -14.27 3.19 9.57
N VAL A 189 -15.00 2.41 8.77
CA VAL A 189 -15.07 2.62 7.33
C VAL A 189 -15.79 3.96 7.08
N VAL A 190 -15.07 4.90 6.49
CA VAL A 190 -15.62 6.25 6.19
C VAL A 190 -15.94 6.41 4.73
N GLU A 191 -15.33 5.61 3.87
CA GLU A 191 -15.55 5.65 2.43
C GLU A 191 -15.17 4.33 1.77
N VAL A 192 -15.88 3.99 0.69
CA VAL A 192 -15.48 2.99 -0.30
C VAL A 192 -15.39 3.72 -1.63
N TYR A 193 -14.17 3.90 -2.12
CA TYR A 193 -13.88 4.67 -3.33
C TYR A 193 -13.58 3.73 -4.49
N ASP A 194 -14.55 3.59 -5.41
CA ASP A 194 -14.39 2.81 -6.63
C ASP A 194 -13.80 3.70 -7.74
N TYR A 195 -12.89 3.14 -8.53
CA TYR A 195 -12.27 3.82 -9.66
C TYR A 195 -11.98 2.86 -10.80
N THR A 196 -11.93 3.39 -12.01
CA THR A 196 -11.41 2.68 -13.18
C THR A 196 -9.93 3.03 -13.33
N ILE A 197 -9.09 2.02 -13.52
CA ILE A 197 -7.65 2.23 -13.77
C ILE A 197 -7.52 2.90 -15.14
N PRO A 198 -6.83 4.05 -15.24
CA PRO A 198 -6.68 4.76 -16.50
C PRO A 198 -6.16 3.87 -17.64
N SER A 199 -6.69 4.08 -18.84
CA SER A 199 -6.37 3.30 -20.05
C SER A 199 -6.79 1.82 -20.00
N THR A 200 -7.72 1.45 -19.12
CA THR A 200 -8.30 0.11 -19.00
C THR A 200 -9.79 0.16 -18.68
N GLU A 201 -10.46 -1.00 -18.76
CA GLU A 201 -11.81 -1.21 -18.24
C GLU A 201 -11.80 -1.81 -16.81
N VAL A 202 -10.62 -2.03 -16.24
CA VAL A 202 -10.46 -2.67 -14.93
C VAL A 202 -10.86 -1.69 -13.83
N LYS A 203 -11.75 -2.14 -12.95
CA LYS A 203 -12.21 -1.38 -11.79
C LYS A 203 -11.60 -1.94 -10.52
N HIS A 204 -11.06 -1.06 -9.72
CA HIS A 204 -10.57 -1.35 -8.37
C HIS A 204 -11.24 -0.40 -7.36
N ARG A 205 -10.99 -0.63 -6.09
CA ARG A 205 -11.49 0.20 -4.99
C ARG A 205 -10.44 0.45 -3.93
N VAL A 206 -10.63 1.54 -3.20
CA VAL A 206 -9.95 1.81 -1.94
C VAL A 206 -10.98 1.80 -0.82
N VAL A 207 -10.82 0.91 0.15
CA VAL A 207 -11.57 0.95 1.40
C VAL A 207 -10.84 1.90 2.35
N VAL A 208 -11.47 3.02 2.67
CA VAL A 208 -10.90 4.06 3.53
C VAL A 208 -11.39 3.84 4.96
N ILE A 209 -10.48 3.49 5.84
CA ILE A 209 -10.76 3.22 7.25
C ILE A 209 -10.07 4.30 8.07
N GLU A 210 -10.87 5.14 8.73
CA GLU A 210 -10.37 6.16 9.66
C GLU A 210 -10.14 5.56 11.04
N LYS A 211 -9.02 5.89 11.67
CA LYS A 211 -8.72 5.53 13.05
C LYS A 211 -9.41 6.53 13.98
N VAL A 212 -10.50 6.13 14.60
CA VAL A 212 -11.34 7.01 15.45
C VAL A 212 -11.08 6.85 16.95
N LYS A 213 -10.43 5.74 17.34
CA LYS A 213 -10.06 5.45 18.75
C LYS A 213 -8.72 4.73 18.79
N PRO A 214 -7.97 4.79 19.90
CA PRO A 214 -6.78 3.96 20.09
C PRO A 214 -7.10 2.47 19.92
N THR A 215 -6.21 1.71 19.31
CA THR A 215 -6.32 0.25 19.28
C THR A 215 -6.10 -0.31 20.69
N PRO A 216 -6.99 -1.17 21.20
CA PRO A 216 -6.81 -1.78 22.52
C PRO A 216 -5.47 -2.51 22.66
N PRO A 217 -4.83 -2.52 23.86
CA PRO A 217 -3.46 -3.00 24.04
C PRO A 217 -3.24 -4.48 23.74
N GLN A 218 -4.30 -5.32 23.76
CA GLN A 218 -4.22 -6.73 23.37
C GLN A 218 -4.05 -6.96 21.86
N PHE A 219 -4.16 -5.92 21.04
CA PHE A 219 -3.95 -5.97 19.60
C PHE A 219 -2.69 -5.22 19.18
N PRO A 220 -2.01 -5.64 18.11
CA PRO A 220 -2.29 -6.85 17.35
C PRO A 220 -1.96 -8.12 18.13
N ARG A 221 -2.67 -9.20 17.84
CA ARG A 221 -2.38 -10.52 18.38
C ARG A 221 -1.17 -11.14 17.63
N PRO A 222 -0.49 -12.16 18.21
CA PRO A 222 0.52 -12.92 17.49
C PRO A 222 -0.05 -13.53 16.18
N TRP A 223 0.76 -13.55 15.12
CA TRP A 223 0.35 -14.02 13.79
C TRP A 223 -0.40 -15.34 13.77
N ALA A 224 0.08 -16.33 14.54
CA ALA A 224 -0.57 -17.63 14.60
C ALA A 224 -2.04 -17.55 15.06
N LYS A 225 -2.35 -16.62 15.99
CA LYS A 225 -3.73 -16.37 16.44
C LYS A 225 -4.53 -15.60 15.40
N ILE A 226 -3.94 -14.58 14.77
CA ILE A 226 -4.57 -13.79 13.70
C ILE A 226 -5.00 -14.73 12.56
N LYS A 227 -4.07 -15.55 12.07
CA LYS A 227 -4.31 -16.47 10.96
C LYS A 227 -5.33 -17.55 11.29
N LYS A 228 -5.28 -18.13 12.50
CA LYS A 228 -6.18 -19.22 12.92
C LYS A 228 -7.62 -18.74 13.15
N ALA A 229 -7.78 -17.55 13.70
CA ALA A 229 -9.06 -16.98 14.07
C ALA A 229 -9.06 -15.45 13.81
N PRO A 230 -9.22 -15.00 12.55
CA PRO A 230 -9.37 -13.60 12.23
C PRO A 230 -10.50 -12.96 13.03
N LEU A 231 -10.37 -11.70 13.38
CA LEU A 231 -11.43 -10.93 14.02
C LEU A 231 -12.68 -10.90 13.13
N LYS A 232 -13.86 -10.85 13.78
CA LYS A 232 -15.15 -10.77 13.10
C LYS A 232 -15.83 -9.44 13.43
#